data_1001c4d0d8ef069e511b02435b616132
#
_entry.id   1001c4d0d8ef069e511b02435b616132
#
_cell.length_a   1.000
_cell.length_b   1.000
_cell.length_c   1.000
_cell.angle_alpha   90.00
_cell.angle_beta   90.00
_cell.angle_gamma   90.00
#
_symmetry.space_group_name_H-M   'P 1'
#
loop_
_entity.id
_entity.type
_entity.pdbx_description
1 polymer ?
#
loop_
_entity_poly.entity_id
_entity_poly.type
_entity_poly.pdbx_seq_one_letter_code
_entity_poly.pdbx_strand_id
1 'polypeptide(L)'
;TGEKTEYLAGDMEDAQQSLSDYPTLIYDGPFSDHIMSAQPKMTSGAKEISKENALDAAAAFLGCDKKEISFLSEESGNVPAYCFSHNNKTVAVTKNSGYVIYMLDSSFAGEAKLKTADALKKASEFLSSHGYADMKESYYSTSDGVCTVNYAYKKDGVIYYPDLIKVGVNLETGDIASFDAKGYIMNHTERNLSSDILPQAEAQKSVSGLLTVLELRSV
;
A
#
# COMPACT_ATOMS: atom_id res chain seq x y z
N THR A 1 46.54 17.41 -36.70
CA THR A 1 45.33 16.55 -36.51
C THR A 1 45.47 15.65 -35.27
N GLY A 2 46.62 15.56 -34.60
CA GLY A 2 46.83 14.74 -33.39
C GLY A 2 46.43 15.45 -32.08
N GLU A 3 46.59 16.77 -32.00
CA GLU A 3 46.29 17.51 -30.75
C GLU A 3 44.84 17.54 -30.36
N LYS A 4 43.90 17.52 -31.31
CA LYS A 4 42.46 17.52 -30.99
C LYS A 4 41.91 16.23 -30.37
N THR A 5 42.62 15.11 -30.61
CA THR A 5 42.21 13.80 -30.08
C THR A 5 42.64 13.59 -28.61
N GLU A 6 43.77 14.17 -28.20
CA GLU A 6 44.26 14.11 -26.84
C GLU A 6 43.41 14.94 -25.88
N TYR A 7 42.98 16.14 -26.29
CA TYR A 7 42.07 16.96 -25.48
C TYR A 7 40.70 16.29 -25.24
N LEU A 8 40.15 15.63 -26.26
CA LEU A 8 38.87 14.94 -26.14
C LEU A 8 38.95 13.68 -25.23
N ALA A 9 40.09 13.01 -25.19
CA ALA A 9 40.30 11.85 -24.32
C ALA A 9 40.42 12.27 -22.84
N GLY A 10 41.19 13.35 -22.56
CA GLY A 10 41.29 13.92 -21.21
C GLY A 10 39.96 14.43 -20.67
N ASP A 11 39.20 15.15 -21.47
CA ASP A 11 37.87 15.65 -21.08
C ASP A 11 36.86 14.53 -20.84
N MET A 12 37.00 13.40 -21.54
CA MET A 12 36.15 12.21 -21.30
C MET A 12 36.55 11.46 -20.04
N GLU A 13 37.84 11.35 -19.73
CA GLU A 13 38.32 10.74 -18.48
C GLU A 13 37.92 11.58 -17.27
N ASP A 14 38.03 12.89 -17.32
CA ASP A 14 37.59 13.81 -16.26
C ASP A 14 36.07 13.77 -16.09
N ALA A 15 35.31 13.66 -17.17
CA ALA A 15 33.86 13.49 -17.11
C ALA A 15 33.47 12.13 -16.52
N GLN A 16 34.18 11.07 -16.87
CA GLN A 16 33.96 9.73 -16.31
C GLN A 16 34.30 9.69 -14.82
N GLN A 17 35.39 10.32 -14.38
CA GLN A 17 35.77 10.43 -12.98
C GLN A 17 34.72 11.23 -12.20
N SER A 18 34.28 12.36 -12.72
CA SER A 18 33.23 13.16 -12.05
C SER A 18 31.88 12.44 -11.97
N LEU A 19 31.54 11.59 -12.95
CA LEU A 19 30.34 10.75 -12.92
C LEU A 19 30.45 9.61 -11.90
N SER A 20 31.67 9.09 -11.62
CA SER A 20 31.87 8.06 -10.61
C SER A 20 31.67 8.56 -9.17
N ASP A 21 31.81 9.87 -8.96
CA ASP A 21 31.61 10.51 -7.65
C ASP A 21 30.13 10.85 -7.37
N TYR A 22 29.26 10.71 -8.36
CA TYR A 22 27.83 10.85 -8.14
C TYR A 22 27.26 9.59 -7.48
N PRO A 23 26.35 9.73 -6.50
CA PRO A 23 25.67 8.59 -5.93
C PRO A 23 24.90 7.84 -7.02
N THR A 24 25.02 6.51 -7.00
CA THR A 24 24.28 5.65 -7.92
C THR A 24 22.78 5.97 -7.81
N LEU A 25 22.17 6.39 -8.89
CA LEU A 25 20.72 6.60 -8.94
C LEU A 25 20.04 5.24 -8.83
N ILE A 26 19.36 5.01 -7.72
CA ILE A 26 18.50 3.85 -7.55
C ILE A 26 17.18 4.18 -8.22
N TYR A 27 16.82 3.40 -9.25
CA TYR A 27 15.49 3.50 -9.84
C TYR A 27 14.46 3.00 -8.84
N ASP A 28 13.62 3.90 -8.33
CA ASP A 28 12.60 3.60 -7.33
C ASP A 28 11.21 3.52 -7.99
N GLY A 29 11.12 2.73 -9.05
CA GLY A 29 9.86 2.45 -9.74
C GLY A 29 9.26 1.10 -9.37
N PRO A 30 8.06 0.78 -9.87
CA PRO A 30 7.33 -0.44 -9.50
C PRO A 30 8.04 -1.74 -9.89
N PHE A 31 9.08 -1.67 -10.72
CA PHE A 31 9.89 -2.81 -11.17
C PHE A 31 11.28 -2.84 -10.54
N SER A 32 11.54 -2.04 -9.51
CA SER A 32 12.81 -2.05 -8.80
C SER A 32 13.06 -3.39 -8.11
N ASP A 33 14.26 -3.93 -8.21
CA ASP A 33 14.60 -5.25 -7.67
C ASP A 33 14.33 -5.36 -6.16
N HIS A 34 14.58 -4.30 -5.40
CA HIS A 34 14.32 -4.28 -3.96
C HIS A 34 12.83 -4.33 -3.62
N ILE A 35 11.94 -3.77 -4.48
CA ILE A 35 10.49 -3.87 -4.33
C ILE A 35 10.01 -5.25 -4.73
N MET A 36 10.51 -5.77 -5.87
CA MET A 36 10.11 -7.07 -6.39
C MET A 36 10.57 -8.24 -5.52
N SER A 37 11.71 -8.10 -4.81
CA SER A 37 12.25 -9.11 -3.90
C SER A 37 11.83 -8.93 -2.44
N ALA A 38 11.17 -7.82 -2.10
CA ALA A 38 10.73 -7.56 -0.74
C ALA A 38 9.78 -8.65 -0.22
N GLN A 39 10.03 -9.10 1.01
CA GLN A 39 9.18 -10.09 1.66
C GLN A 39 8.15 -9.39 2.57
N PRO A 40 6.91 -9.91 2.64
CA PRO A 40 5.87 -9.32 3.47
C PRO A 40 6.20 -9.47 4.95
N LYS A 41 6.26 -8.36 5.66
CA LYS A 41 6.65 -8.34 7.08
C LYS A 41 5.61 -9.00 7.98
N MET A 42 4.32 -8.80 7.72
CA MET A 42 3.23 -9.39 8.52
C MET A 42 3.19 -10.91 8.47
N THR A 43 3.62 -11.50 7.35
CA THR A 43 3.57 -12.97 7.17
C THR A 43 4.93 -13.62 7.30
N SER A 44 5.97 -12.86 7.69
CA SER A 44 7.33 -13.36 7.87
C SER A 44 7.38 -14.45 8.94
N GLY A 45 7.92 -15.62 8.59
CA GLY A 45 8.01 -16.77 9.48
C GLY A 45 6.69 -17.49 9.76
N ALA A 46 5.59 -17.04 9.19
CA ALA A 46 4.29 -17.69 9.35
C ALA A 46 4.20 -18.98 8.52
N LYS A 47 3.46 -19.95 9.06
CA LYS A 47 3.20 -21.21 8.35
C LYS A 47 2.17 -21.02 7.23
N GLU A 48 2.34 -21.77 6.15
CA GLU A 48 1.35 -21.86 5.11
C GLU A 48 0.06 -22.51 5.64
N ILE A 49 -1.08 -21.92 5.30
CA ILE A 49 -2.41 -22.43 5.64
C ILE A 49 -2.96 -23.27 4.49
N SER A 50 -3.91 -24.14 4.81
CA SER A 50 -4.61 -24.92 3.79
C SER A 50 -5.55 -24.00 2.96
N LYS A 51 -5.85 -24.43 1.74
CA LYS A 51 -6.85 -23.77 0.88
C LYS A 51 -8.22 -23.66 1.58
N GLU A 52 -8.59 -24.65 2.40
CA GLU A 52 -9.84 -24.64 3.15
C GLU A 52 -9.85 -23.53 4.21
N ASN A 53 -8.76 -23.36 4.96
CA ASN A 53 -8.63 -22.28 5.93
C ASN A 53 -8.64 -20.90 5.25
N ALA A 54 -8.04 -20.79 4.06
CA ALA A 54 -8.11 -19.57 3.27
C ALA A 54 -9.54 -19.28 2.76
N LEU A 55 -10.30 -20.32 2.41
CA LEU A 55 -11.72 -20.20 2.05
C LEU A 55 -12.56 -19.72 3.23
N ASP A 56 -12.29 -20.25 4.44
CA ASP A 56 -12.97 -19.78 5.66
C ASP A 56 -12.67 -18.28 5.94
N ALA A 57 -11.42 -17.84 5.73
CA ALA A 57 -11.04 -16.43 5.84
C ALA A 57 -11.75 -15.56 4.80
N ALA A 58 -11.84 -16.02 3.54
CA ALA A 58 -12.57 -15.33 2.49
C ALA A 58 -14.07 -15.20 2.81
N ALA A 59 -14.70 -16.27 3.31
CA ALA A 59 -16.10 -16.29 3.70
C ALA A 59 -16.39 -15.31 4.84
N ALA A 60 -15.53 -15.31 5.86
CA ALA A 60 -15.63 -14.39 7.00
C ALA A 60 -15.50 -12.92 6.55
N PHE A 61 -14.57 -12.65 5.65
CA PHE A 61 -14.36 -11.30 5.11
C PHE A 61 -15.53 -10.82 4.25
N LEU A 62 -16.09 -11.69 3.41
CA LEU A 62 -17.22 -11.36 2.54
C LEU A 62 -18.57 -11.38 3.27
N GLY A 63 -18.65 -11.97 4.47
CA GLY A 63 -19.87 -12.12 5.23
C GLY A 63 -20.87 -13.08 4.60
N CYS A 64 -20.43 -14.15 3.94
CA CYS A 64 -21.27 -15.12 3.23
C CYS A 64 -20.93 -16.58 3.63
N ASP A 65 -21.79 -17.53 3.22
CA ASP A 65 -21.49 -18.97 3.43
C ASP A 65 -20.36 -19.39 2.48
N LYS A 66 -19.38 -20.13 3.01
CA LYS A 66 -18.27 -20.69 2.22
C LYS A 66 -18.71 -21.56 1.05
N LYS A 67 -19.93 -22.12 1.08
CA LYS A 67 -20.51 -22.88 -0.04
C LYS A 67 -20.86 -22.04 -1.26
N GLU A 68 -20.98 -20.73 -1.06
CA GLU A 68 -21.26 -19.76 -2.13
C GLU A 68 -19.99 -19.25 -2.81
N ILE A 69 -18.82 -19.64 -2.28
CA ILE A 69 -17.51 -19.21 -2.76
C ILE A 69 -16.88 -20.30 -3.61
N SER A 70 -16.38 -19.91 -4.78
CA SER A 70 -15.64 -20.77 -5.69
C SER A 70 -14.16 -20.45 -5.69
N PHE A 71 -13.31 -21.48 -5.70
CA PHE A 71 -11.88 -21.30 -5.90
C PHE A 71 -11.62 -20.90 -7.36
N LEU A 72 -10.79 -19.89 -7.57
CA LEU A 72 -10.39 -19.41 -8.91
C LEU A 72 -8.99 -19.87 -9.30
N SER A 73 -7.98 -19.49 -8.53
CA SER A 73 -6.58 -19.67 -8.86
C SER A 73 -5.66 -19.53 -7.66
N GLU A 74 -4.40 -19.78 -7.89
CA GLU A 74 -3.32 -19.42 -6.96
C GLU A 74 -2.47 -18.33 -7.61
N GLU A 75 -2.11 -17.32 -6.81
CA GLU A 75 -1.15 -16.30 -7.18
C GLU A 75 0.21 -16.62 -6.58
N SER A 76 1.25 -16.44 -7.39
CA SER A 76 2.65 -16.55 -6.98
C SER A 76 3.27 -15.14 -6.91
N GLY A 77 4.44 -15.02 -6.30
CA GLY A 77 5.14 -13.75 -6.14
C GLY A 77 5.57 -13.54 -4.70
N ASN A 78 5.85 -12.28 -4.32
CA ASN A 78 6.30 -11.95 -2.97
C ASN A 78 5.21 -12.08 -1.90
N VAL A 79 3.93 -12.09 -2.28
CA VAL A 79 2.79 -12.38 -1.39
C VAL A 79 1.95 -13.49 -2.04
N PRO A 80 2.31 -14.77 -1.90
CA PRO A 80 1.55 -15.88 -2.48
C PRO A 80 0.14 -15.95 -1.88
N ALA A 81 -0.87 -16.21 -2.73
CA ALA A 81 -2.26 -16.18 -2.34
C ALA A 81 -3.11 -17.28 -2.97
N TYR A 82 -4.23 -17.58 -2.33
CA TYR A 82 -5.37 -18.27 -2.91
C TYR A 82 -6.43 -17.26 -3.30
N CYS A 83 -6.93 -17.35 -4.53
CA CYS A 83 -7.97 -16.48 -5.06
C CYS A 83 -9.30 -17.21 -5.14
N PHE A 84 -10.34 -16.52 -4.70
CA PHE A 84 -11.70 -17.02 -4.66
C PHE A 84 -12.67 -16.02 -5.30
N SER A 85 -13.81 -16.52 -5.75
CA SER A 85 -14.90 -15.68 -6.26
C SER A 85 -16.21 -15.93 -5.53
N HIS A 86 -16.98 -14.87 -5.32
CA HIS A 86 -18.35 -14.90 -4.86
C HIS A 86 -19.16 -13.81 -5.59
N ASN A 87 -20.15 -14.21 -6.37
CA ASN A 87 -20.87 -13.31 -7.28
C ASN A 87 -19.88 -12.54 -8.19
N ASN A 88 -19.94 -11.20 -8.19
CA ASN A 88 -19.05 -10.34 -8.96
C ASN A 88 -17.74 -9.97 -8.22
N LYS A 89 -17.52 -10.54 -7.03
CA LYS A 89 -16.35 -10.23 -6.20
C LYS A 89 -15.26 -11.28 -6.35
N THR A 90 -14.03 -10.83 -6.47
CA THR A 90 -12.83 -11.64 -6.34
C THR A 90 -12.10 -11.25 -5.06
N VAL A 91 -11.69 -12.23 -4.26
CA VAL A 91 -10.93 -12.02 -3.02
C VAL A 91 -9.68 -12.87 -3.03
N ALA A 92 -8.54 -12.28 -2.65
CA ALA A 92 -7.27 -12.98 -2.50
C ALA A 92 -6.87 -13.05 -1.03
N VAL A 93 -6.47 -14.24 -0.59
CA VAL A 93 -6.07 -14.54 0.78
C VAL A 93 -4.64 -15.07 0.78
N THR A 94 -3.77 -14.51 1.62
CA THR A 94 -2.37 -14.94 1.71
C THR A 94 -2.27 -16.41 2.07
N LYS A 95 -1.37 -17.14 1.41
CA LYS A 95 -1.05 -18.53 1.77
C LYS A 95 -0.45 -18.61 3.16
N ASN A 96 0.29 -17.58 3.59
CA ASN A 96 0.85 -17.50 4.93
C ASN A 96 -0.04 -16.64 5.81
N SER A 97 -0.55 -17.18 6.91
CA SER A 97 -1.41 -16.52 7.91
C SER A 97 -2.86 -16.25 7.53
N GLY A 98 -3.27 -16.33 6.26
CA GLY A 98 -4.68 -16.18 5.86
C GLY A 98 -5.23 -14.76 5.90
N TYR A 99 -4.40 -13.74 5.71
CA TYR A 99 -4.85 -12.36 5.58
C TYR A 99 -5.46 -12.10 4.21
N VAL A 100 -6.54 -11.32 4.15
CA VAL A 100 -7.09 -10.85 2.88
C VAL A 100 -6.17 -9.75 2.34
N ILE A 101 -5.64 -9.97 1.13
CA ILE A 101 -4.76 -9.02 0.44
C ILE A 101 -5.58 -7.97 -0.27
N TYR A 102 -6.56 -8.42 -1.05
CA TYR A 102 -7.46 -7.56 -1.79
C TYR A 102 -8.84 -8.20 -1.99
N MET A 103 -9.81 -7.35 -2.24
CA MET A 103 -11.12 -7.70 -2.77
C MET A 103 -11.47 -6.70 -3.89
N LEU A 104 -11.97 -7.20 -5.01
CA LEU A 104 -12.44 -6.41 -6.13
C LEU A 104 -13.86 -6.84 -6.50
N ASP A 105 -14.75 -5.88 -6.61
CA ASP A 105 -16.10 -6.06 -7.17
C ASP A 105 -16.08 -5.59 -8.63
N SER A 106 -16.40 -6.47 -9.56
CA SER A 106 -16.45 -6.16 -10.99
C SER A 106 -17.78 -5.54 -11.43
N SER A 107 -18.68 -5.25 -10.49
CA SER A 107 -19.92 -4.54 -10.77
C SER A 107 -19.64 -3.12 -11.24
N PHE A 108 -20.36 -2.71 -12.29
CA PHE A 108 -20.26 -1.34 -12.77
C PHE A 108 -20.85 -0.36 -11.74
N ALA A 109 -20.17 0.74 -11.49
CA ALA A 109 -20.70 1.85 -10.70
C ALA A 109 -21.41 2.82 -11.65
N GLY A 110 -22.72 2.98 -11.46
CA GLY A 110 -23.51 3.90 -12.23
C GLY A 110 -23.41 5.35 -11.75
N GLU A 111 -24.48 6.12 -11.90
CA GLU A 111 -24.50 7.51 -11.48
C GLU A 111 -24.37 7.64 -9.96
N ALA A 112 -23.47 8.54 -9.51
CA ALA A 112 -23.21 8.76 -8.10
C ALA A 112 -24.46 9.34 -7.39
N LYS A 113 -24.90 8.64 -6.33
CA LYS A 113 -26.04 9.03 -5.46
C LYS A 113 -25.56 9.41 -4.05
N LEU A 114 -24.43 8.85 -3.61
CA LEU A 114 -23.83 9.15 -2.32
C LEU A 114 -22.93 10.37 -2.39
N LYS A 115 -22.92 11.14 -1.31
CA LYS A 115 -21.92 12.19 -1.09
C LYS A 115 -20.60 11.57 -0.64
N THR A 116 -19.50 12.24 -0.93
CA THR A 116 -18.16 11.82 -0.50
C THR A 116 -18.07 11.56 1.01
N ALA A 117 -18.69 12.41 1.84
CA ALA A 117 -18.68 12.22 3.30
C ALA A 117 -19.31 10.89 3.74
N ASP A 118 -20.37 10.45 3.06
CA ASP A 118 -21.03 9.18 3.35
C ASP A 118 -20.15 8.00 2.92
N ALA A 119 -19.43 8.14 1.79
CA ALA A 119 -18.48 7.15 1.31
C ALA A 119 -17.29 7.01 2.27
N LEU A 120 -16.72 8.11 2.75
CA LEU A 120 -15.64 8.11 3.76
C LEU A 120 -16.07 7.39 5.04
N LYS A 121 -17.30 7.67 5.51
CA LYS A 121 -17.87 7.01 6.69
C LYS A 121 -18.00 5.49 6.48
N LYS A 122 -18.57 5.06 5.34
CA LYS A 122 -18.73 3.65 4.99
C LYS A 122 -17.38 2.92 4.91
N ALA A 123 -16.37 3.53 4.29
CA ALA A 123 -15.03 2.97 4.22
C ALA A 123 -14.39 2.80 5.61
N SER A 124 -14.55 3.79 6.49
CA SER A 124 -14.04 3.71 7.86
C SER A 124 -14.75 2.64 8.69
N GLU A 125 -16.08 2.53 8.58
CA GLU A 125 -16.90 1.51 9.24
C GLU A 125 -16.49 0.10 8.76
N PHE A 126 -16.26 -0.06 7.45
CA PHE A 126 -15.80 -1.31 6.88
C PHE A 126 -14.44 -1.73 7.46
N LEU A 127 -13.45 -0.83 7.49
CA LEU A 127 -12.15 -1.12 8.06
C LEU A 127 -12.24 -1.52 9.54
N SER A 128 -13.00 -0.77 10.32
CA SER A 128 -13.18 -1.05 11.75
C SER A 128 -13.82 -2.42 11.99
N SER A 129 -14.83 -2.80 11.18
CA SER A 129 -15.50 -4.09 11.29
C SER A 129 -14.61 -5.28 10.88
N HIS A 130 -13.54 -5.02 10.11
CA HIS A 130 -12.57 -6.03 9.65
C HIS A 130 -11.26 -6.01 10.46
N GLY A 131 -11.25 -5.37 11.62
CA GLY A 131 -10.10 -5.39 12.53
C GLY A 131 -9.03 -4.32 12.26
N TYR A 132 -9.30 -3.36 11.39
CA TYR A 132 -8.38 -2.26 11.05
C TYR A 132 -8.82 -0.95 11.72
N ALA A 133 -8.93 -0.94 13.06
CA ALA A 133 -9.44 0.23 13.82
C ALA A 133 -8.45 1.41 13.88
N ASP A 134 -7.14 1.12 13.84
CA ASP A 134 -6.09 2.13 14.02
C ASP A 134 -5.62 2.76 12.69
N MET A 135 -6.54 2.87 11.75
CA MET A 135 -6.26 3.45 10.44
C MET A 135 -6.74 4.90 10.37
N LYS A 136 -5.86 5.77 9.88
CA LYS A 136 -6.14 7.19 9.67
C LYS A 136 -6.31 7.48 8.19
N GLU A 137 -7.42 8.10 7.82
CA GLU A 137 -7.61 8.65 6.48
C GLU A 137 -6.47 9.60 6.12
N SER A 138 -5.86 9.38 4.96
CA SER A 138 -4.77 10.18 4.40
C SER A 138 -5.29 11.08 3.29
N TYR A 139 -5.85 10.49 2.25
CA TYR A 139 -6.49 11.20 1.14
C TYR A 139 -7.51 10.30 0.44
N TYR A 140 -8.35 10.89 -0.40
CA TYR A 140 -9.28 10.16 -1.25
C TYR A 140 -9.27 10.72 -2.67
N SER A 141 -9.74 9.91 -3.61
CA SER A 141 -10.00 10.30 -4.99
C SER A 141 -11.30 9.68 -5.46
N THR A 142 -11.94 10.30 -6.45
CA THR A 142 -13.17 9.77 -7.06
C THR A 142 -12.96 9.64 -8.55
N SER A 143 -13.19 8.44 -9.08
CA SER A 143 -13.18 8.14 -10.52
C SER A 143 -14.20 7.06 -10.81
N ASP A 144 -14.87 7.17 -11.96
CA ASP A 144 -15.78 6.15 -12.50
C ASP A 144 -16.87 5.69 -11.51
N GLY A 145 -17.41 6.62 -10.74
CA GLY A 145 -18.46 6.32 -9.75
C GLY A 145 -17.97 5.64 -8.46
N VAL A 146 -16.65 5.52 -8.27
CA VAL A 146 -16.04 4.94 -7.06
C VAL A 146 -15.23 6.00 -6.32
N CYS A 147 -15.47 6.13 -5.01
CA CYS A 147 -14.64 6.91 -4.10
C CYS A 147 -13.61 5.98 -3.45
N THR A 148 -12.34 6.12 -3.81
CA THR A 148 -11.22 5.38 -3.22
C THR A 148 -10.57 6.18 -2.12
N VAL A 149 -10.60 5.64 -0.90
CA VAL A 149 -10.04 6.27 0.30
C VAL A 149 -8.76 5.53 0.69
N ASN A 150 -7.70 6.29 0.93
CA ASN A 150 -6.40 5.76 1.36
C ASN A 150 -6.25 5.97 2.86
N TYR A 151 -5.98 4.89 3.57
CA TYR A 151 -5.78 4.87 5.01
C TYR A 151 -4.36 4.44 5.34
N ALA A 152 -3.72 5.14 6.27
CA ALA A 152 -2.42 4.79 6.82
C ALA A 152 -2.55 4.40 8.29
N TYR A 153 -1.76 3.43 8.73
CA TYR A 153 -1.73 3.02 10.13
C TYR A 153 -1.29 4.16 11.04
N LYS A 154 -1.95 4.30 12.18
CA LYS A 154 -1.62 5.34 13.17
C LYS A 154 -1.45 4.73 14.54
N LYS A 155 -0.31 4.98 15.20
CA LYS A 155 -0.03 4.59 16.57
C LYS A 155 0.68 5.73 17.31
N ASP A 156 0.26 6.01 18.52
CA ASP A 156 0.90 7.02 19.40
C ASP A 156 1.10 8.39 18.75
N GLY A 157 0.16 8.82 17.93
CA GLY A 157 0.19 10.09 17.20
C GLY A 157 0.97 10.08 15.89
N VAL A 158 1.76 9.05 15.62
CA VAL A 158 2.56 8.89 14.40
C VAL A 158 1.77 8.16 13.32
N ILE A 159 1.89 8.63 12.06
CA ILE A 159 1.26 8.03 10.90
C ILE A 159 2.31 7.26 10.11
N TYR A 160 2.06 5.96 9.90
CA TYR A 160 2.95 5.07 9.15
C TYR A 160 2.44 4.91 7.72
N TYR A 161 2.84 5.81 6.82
CA TYR A 161 2.40 5.81 5.42
C TYR A 161 2.71 4.52 4.63
N PRO A 162 3.82 3.79 4.88
CA PRO A 162 4.03 2.51 4.22
C PRO A 162 2.97 1.44 4.55
N ASP A 163 2.31 1.54 5.72
CA ASP A 163 1.27 0.63 6.17
C ASP A 163 -0.09 1.08 5.64
N LEU A 164 -0.25 1.00 4.33
CA LEU A 164 -1.37 1.58 3.59
C LEU A 164 -2.44 0.53 3.27
N ILE A 165 -3.70 0.92 3.49
CA ILE A 165 -4.89 0.21 2.99
C ILE A 165 -5.71 1.17 2.14
N LYS A 166 -6.26 0.65 1.02
CA LYS A 166 -7.19 1.39 0.18
C LYS A 166 -8.56 0.73 0.22
N VAL A 167 -9.60 1.56 0.31
CA VAL A 167 -10.99 1.11 0.28
C VAL A 167 -11.76 1.92 -0.77
N GLY A 168 -12.30 1.24 -1.77
CA GLY A 168 -13.19 1.84 -2.78
C GLY A 168 -14.64 1.65 -2.40
N VAL A 169 -15.43 2.72 -2.44
CA VAL A 169 -16.87 2.71 -2.19
C VAL A 169 -17.59 3.09 -3.47
N ASN A 170 -18.51 2.24 -3.93
CA ASN A 170 -19.41 2.52 -5.05
C ASN A 170 -20.36 3.65 -4.64
N LEU A 171 -20.29 4.78 -5.34
CA LEU A 171 -21.10 5.96 -5.02
C LEU A 171 -22.57 5.85 -5.44
N GLU A 172 -22.94 4.87 -6.26
CA GLU A 172 -24.33 4.60 -6.58
C GLU A 172 -25.02 3.81 -5.46
N THR A 173 -24.39 2.71 -5.00
CA THR A 173 -25.01 1.75 -4.06
C THR A 173 -24.53 1.94 -2.63
N GLY A 174 -23.33 2.44 -2.44
CA GLY A 174 -22.64 2.52 -1.15
C GLY A 174 -21.99 1.20 -0.71
N ASP A 175 -21.90 0.23 -1.59
CA ASP A 175 -21.20 -1.02 -1.33
C ASP A 175 -19.70 -0.83 -1.46
N ILE A 176 -18.94 -1.71 -0.82
CA ILE A 176 -17.48 -1.76 -0.99
C ILE A 176 -17.17 -2.38 -2.35
N ALA A 177 -16.60 -1.55 -3.23
CA ALA A 177 -16.20 -1.92 -4.58
C ALA A 177 -14.77 -2.49 -4.63
N SER A 178 -13.91 -2.06 -3.71
CA SER A 178 -12.55 -2.59 -3.61
C SER A 178 -11.97 -2.47 -2.22
N PHE A 179 -11.06 -3.38 -1.90
CA PHE A 179 -10.20 -3.36 -0.73
C PHE A 179 -8.80 -3.78 -1.15
N ASP A 180 -7.76 -3.07 -0.74
CA ASP A 180 -6.37 -3.40 -1.01
C ASP A 180 -5.53 -3.13 0.25
N ALA A 181 -5.06 -4.22 0.87
CA ALA A 181 -4.20 -4.19 2.05
C ALA A 181 -2.77 -4.65 1.75
N LYS A 182 -2.37 -4.74 0.47
CA LYS A 182 -1.02 -5.20 0.10
C LYS A 182 0.07 -4.36 0.76
N GLY A 183 -0.08 -3.04 0.75
CA GLY A 183 0.88 -2.13 1.41
C GLY A 183 1.00 -2.41 2.90
N TYR A 184 -0.13 -2.62 3.58
CA TYR A 184 -0.17 -2.97 5.00
C TYR A 184 0.51 -4.32 5.28
N ILE A 185 0.17 -5.37 4.54
CA ILE A 185 0.76 -6.71 4.70
C ILE A 185 2.27 -6.70 4.45
N MET A 186 2.73 -5.94 3.46
CA MET A 186 4.14 -5.83 3.13
C MET A 186 4.97 -5.12 4.20
N ASN A 187 4.41 -4.12 4.88
CA ASN A 187 5.19 -3.18 5.69
C ASN A 187 4.88 -3.20 7.19
N HIS A 188 3.67 -3.64 7.57
CA HIS A 188 3.24 -3.55 8.97
C HIS A 188 4.03 -4.49 9.88
N THR A 189 4.51 -3.93 10.98
CA THR A 189 5.15 -4.64 12.10
C THR A 189 4.80 -3.93 13.40
N GLU A 190 4.92 -4.64 14.52
CA GLU A 190 4.96 -3.99 15.82
C GLU A 190 6.15 -3.03 15.88
N ARG A 191 5.88 -1.76 16.17
CA ARG A 191 6.90 -0.70 16.28
C ARG A 191 6.83 -0.06 17.64
N ASN A 192 7.99 0.06 18.26
CA ASN A 192 8.18 0.90 19.44
C ASN A 192 8.88 2.18 18.98
N LEU A 193 8.21 3.32 19.17
CA LEU A 193 8.84 4.60 18.90
C LEU A 193 9.99 4.81 19.89
N SER A 194 11.16 5.19 19.34
CA SER A 194 12.25 5.69 20.18
C SER A 194 11.80 6.98 20.88
N SER A 195 12.20 7.15 22.14
CA SER A 195 12.04 8.41 22.86
C SER A 195 12.91 9.53 22.26
N ASP A 196 13.83 9.20 21.38
CA ASP A 196 14.82 10.12 20.78
C ASP A 196 14.29 10.78 19.49
N ILE A 197 13.02 11.13 19.48
CA ILE A 197 12.42 11.94 18.40
C ILE A 197 12.89 13.38 18.59
N LEU A 198 13.50 13.95 17.53
CA LEU A 198 13.88 15.37 17.53
C LEU A 198 12.65 16.25 17.76
N PRO A 199 12.69 17.18 18.73
CA PRO A 199 11.63 18.17 18.86
C PRO A 199 11.41 18.94 17.55
N GLN A 200 10.17 19.29 17.25
CA GLN A 200 9.81 20.03 16.04
C GLN A 200 10.73 21.24 15.76
N ALA A 201 11.04 22.02 16.81
CA ALA A 201 11.90 23.20 16.70
C ALA A 201 13.35 22.85 16.28
N GLU A 202 13.86 21.69 16.68
CA GLU A 202 15.20 21.23 16.28
C GLU A 202 15.17 20.67 14.85
N ALA A 203 14.15 19.90 14.48
CA ALA A 203 13.97 19.41 13.13
C ALA A 203 13.84 20.56 12.11
N GLN A 204 13.14 21.64 12.50
CA GLN A 204 12.97 22.82 11.65
C GLN A 204 14.31 23.55 11.37
N LYS A 205 15.26 23.53 12.31
CA LYS A 205 16.61 24.12 12.11
C LYS A 205 17.44 23.38 11.06
N SER A 206 17.13 22.10 10.83
CA SER A 206 17.82 21.28 9.81
C SER A 206 17.29 21.51 8.41
N VAL A 207 16.19 22.25 8.24
CA VAL A 207 15.64 22.58 6.93
C VAL A 207 16.43 23.73 6.32
N SER A 208 16.79 23.60 5.04
CA SER A 208 17.49 24.67 4.32
C SER A 208 16.73 26.00 4.41
N GLY A 209 17.45 27.10 4.68
CA GLY A 209 16.87 28.46 4.73
C GLY A 209 16.29 28.94 3.38
N LEU A 210 16.51 28.20 2.30
CA LEU A 210 15.89 28.44 0.99
C LEU A 210 14.47 27.85 0.87
N LEU A 211 14.06 27.00 1.85
CA LEU A 211 12.76 26.35 1.86
C LEU A 211 11.86 26.97 2.92
N THR A 212 10.57 27.06 2.62
CA THR A 212 9.55 27.46 3.58
C THR A 212 8.84 26.21 4.10
N VAL A 213 8.86 26.01 5.40
CA VAL A 213 8.12 24.91 6.02
C VAL A 213 6.64 25.29 6.09
N LEU A 214 5.80 24.57 5.35
CA LEU A 214 4.36 24.77 5.35
C LEU A 214 3.67 23.94 6.43
N GLU A 215 4.15 22.72 6.65
CA GLU A 215 3.59 21.80 7.63
C GLU A 215 4.65 20.80 8.11
N LEU A 216 4.60 20.42 9.39
CA LEU A 216 5.41 19.38 9.99
C LEU A 216 4.50 18.31 10.57
N ARG A 217 4.74 17.05 10.17
CA ARG A 217 4.04 15.87 10.69
C ARG A 217 5.06 14.80 11.11
N SER A 218 4.76 14.08 12.18
CA SER A 218 5.50 12.87 12.54
C SER A 218 5.02 11.70 11.66
N VAL A 219 5.96 11.01 11.02
CA VAL A 219 5.74 9.85 10.16
C VAL A 219 6.59 8.67 10.62
#